data_fbfe9bf059278a35abfbb83880170589
#
_entry.id   fbfe9bf059278a35abfbb83880170589
#
_cell.length_a   1.000
_cell.length_b   1.000
_cell.length_c   1.000
_cell.angle_alpha   90.00
_cell.angle_beta   90.00
_cell.angle_gamma   90.00
#
_symmetry.space_group_name_H-M   'P 1'
#
loop_
_entity.id
_entity.type
_entity.pdbx_description
1 polymer ?
#
loop_
_entity_poly.entity_id
_entity_poly.type
_entity_poly.pdbx_seq_one_letter_code
_entity_poly.pdbx_strand_id
1 'polypeptide(L)'
;MYVGTTSGDVLQVSLSAQLFKHAGPHKSRVPKGVIAVASVPSGEVVVGGGDGSVSVLERGTMRALATTKLESGVTSCVMAPGMHEDGGFGLYAGTETCNIYYLKYSPARGVLSELIQTCHSERINDVAFPVGYSEVFATCGREDVRIWHINEARELLRIKVPNVECLSVAFMPDGGSVVTGWNDGKIRAFAPQSGRLLYTINDAHPHGVTCLVGSGDCGRIVSGGKEGNVRVWRVGPESQTMVASMKEHKGPVNSIALRANDSECVSASSDGSAIIWDLTRFVRSGALTANTFFKACAYHPDESQVVTGGTDRKVTWWDSFDGQAIRVLDGSESAEINSLDISTDGEMIVTGGGDKEVKVWGYDEGQCFRVGKGHSGAVTKVKFTPDGEKIVSVGAEGAIFIWQNVQIP
;
A
#
# COMPACT_ATOMS: atom_id res chain seq x y z
N MET A 1 10.02 -17.82 36.04
CA MET A 1 9.26 -17.69 34.76
C MET A 1 8.05 -16.81 35.03
N TYR A 2 7.69 -15.96 34.09
CA TYR A 2 6.48 -15.14 34.11
C TYR A 2 5.51 -15.61 33.06
N VAL A 3 4.22 -15.62 33.39
CA VAL A 3 3.15 -16.07 32.52
C VAL A 3 2.02 -15.04 32.55
N GLY A 4 1.62 -14.55 31.38
CA GLY A 4 0.45 -13.71 31.23
C GLY A 4 -0.80 -14.54 30.95
N THR A 5 -1.96 -14.07 31.36
CA THR A 5 -3.25 -14.72 31.13
C THR A 5 -4.16 -13.84 30.26
N THR A 6 -5.12 -14.46 29.61
CA THR A 6 -6.16 -13.75 28.85
C THR A 6 -7.11 -12.93 29.74
N SER A 7 -7.17 -13.24 31.04
CA SER A 7 -7.88 -12.44 32.06
C SER A 7 -7.11 -11.18 32.47
N GLY A 8 -5.87 -11.03 32.02
CA GLY A 8 -5.00 -9.88 32.32
C GLY A 8 -4.13 -10.03 33.57
N ASP A 9 -4.04 -11.23 34.13
CA ASP A 9 -3.18 -11.48 35.29
C ASP A 9 -1.77 -11.84 34.84
N VAL A 10 -0.77 -11.38 35.59
CA VAL A 10 0.63 -11.77 35.44
C VAL A 10 1.03 -12.67 36.56
N LEU A 11 1.47 -13.86 36.25
CA LEU A 11 1.83 -14.90 37.26
C LEU A 11 3.33 -15.12 37.28
N GLN A 12 3.92 -15.17 38.46
CA GLN A 12 5.27 -15.67 38.66
C GLN A 12 5.22 -17.16 38.97
N VAL A 13 5.89 -17.96 38.18
CA VAL A 13 5.95 -19.43 38.35
C VAL A 13 7.37 -19.83 38.64
N SER A 14 7.58 -20.52 39.75
CA SER A 14 8.88 -21.14 40.11
C SER A 14 8.99 -22.50 39.47
N LEU A 15 10.13 -22.76 38.81
CA LEU A 15 10.50 -24.06 38.26
C LEU A 15 11.48 -24.73 39.25
N SER A 16 11.01 -25.52 40.17
CA SER A 16 11.88 -26.31 41.03
C SER A 16 11.43 -27.77 41.08
N ALA A 17 12.37 -28.68 40.86
CA ALA A 17 12.18 -30.13 41.06
C ALA A 17 10.96 -30.72 40.33
N GLN A 18 10.75 -30.41 39.06
CA GLN A 18 9.66 -30.91 38.20
C GLN A 18 8.23 -30.49 38.64
N LEU A 19 8.10 -29.56 39.60
CA LEU A 19 6.81 -29.03 40.03
C LEU A 19 6.72 -27.52 39.75
N PHE A 20 5.62 -27.11 39.12
CA PHE A 20 5.28 -25.69 38.97
C PHE A 20 4.69 -25.19 40.29
N LYS A 21 5.39 -24.30 40.99
CA LYS A 21 4.82 -23.60 42.16
C LYS A 21 4.39 -22.19 41.73
N HIS A 22 3.11 -21.92 41.86
CA HIS A 22 2.53 -20.60 41.67
C HIS A 22 2.86 -19.70 42.88
N ALA A 23 3.42 -18.51 42.61
CA ALA A 23 3.81 -17.58 43.68
C ALA A 23 2.67 -16.63 44.13
N GLY A 24 1.41 -16.97 43.83
CA GLY A 24 0.21 -16.19 44.18
C GLY A 24 -0.28 -15.26 43.04
N PRO A 25 -1.54 -14.80 43.12
CA PRO A 25 -2.07 -13.86 42.16
C PRO A 25 -1.47 -12.47 42.38
N HIS A 26 -0.88 -11.89 41.37
CA HIS A 26 -0.44 -10.50 41.40
C HIS A 26 -1.58 -9.57 41.01
N LYS A 27 -1.73 -8.46 41.73
CA LYS A 27 -2.88 -7.55 41.60
C LYS A 27 -2.90 -6.66 40.38
N SER A 28 -1.93 -6.70 39.48
CA SER A 28 -1.99 -5.89 38.28
C SER A 28 -2.81 -6.60 37.20
N ARG A 29 -3.98 -6.06 36.95
CA ARG A 29 -4.82 -6.48 35.80
C ARG A 29 -4.51 -5.63 34.60
N VAL A 30 -4.15 -6.29 33.52
CA VAL A 30 -4.00 -5.67 32.18
C VAL A 30 -5.33 -5.80 31.45
N PRO A 31 -6.00 -4.70 31.12
CA PRO A 31 -7.25 -4.75 30.38
C PRO A 31 -7.10 -5.50 29.05
N LYS A 32 -8.14 -6.25 28.63
CA LYS A 32 -8.14 -7.08 27.42
C LYS A 32 -7.05 -8.17 27.36
N GLY A 33 -6.50 -8.57 28.53
CA GLY A 33 -5.55 -9.67 28.60
C GLY A 33 -4.09 -9.27 28.39
N VAL A 34 -3.20 -10.14 28.87
CA VAL A 34 -1.76 -10.05 28.64
C VAL A 34 -1.42 -10.77 27.35
N ILE A 35 -0.89 -10.04 26.37
CA ILE A 35 -0.53 -10.59 25.06
C ILE A 35 0.98 -10.85 24.96
N ALA A 36 1.80 -9.98 25.56
CA ALA A 36 3.24 -10.10 25.49
C ALA A 36 3.87 -9.91 26.89
N VAL A 37 4.92 -10.70 27.18
CA VAL A 37 5.72 -10.60 28.40
C VAL A 37 7.19 -10.68 28.02
N ALA A 38 7.98 -9.73 28.49
CA ALA A 38 9.44 -9.71 28.34
C ALA A 38 10.10 -9.52 29.71
N SER A 39 11.19 -10.23 29.97
CA SER A 39 11.99 -10.06 31.19
C SER A 39 13.23 -9.23 30.92
N VAL A 40 13.50 -8.29 31.79
CA VAL A 40 14.68 -7.40 31.71
C VAL A 40 15.83 -8.01 32.52
N PRO A 41 17.09 -7.88 32.06
CA PRO A 41 18.24 -8.38 32.83
C PRO A 41 18.36 -7.82 34.24
N SER A 42 17.95 -6.58 34.48
CA SER A 42 17.90 -5.93 35.79
C SER A 42 16.83 -6.49 36.71
N GLY A 43 15.88 -7.25 36.17
CA GLY A 43 14.89 -7.99 36.94
C GLY A 43 13.46 -7.54 36.79
N GLU A 44 13.20 -6.41 36.18
CA GLU A 44 11.85 -5.92 35.85
C GLU A 44 11.16 -6.84 34.82
N VAL A 45 9.85 -6.74 34.75
CA VAL A 45 9.02 -7.47 33.80
C VAL A 45 8.23 -6.47 32.98
N VAL A 46 8.34 -6.54 31.68
CA VAL A 46 7.53 -5.73 30.78
C VAL A 46 6.34 -6.55 30.32
N VAL A 47 5.17 -5.94 30.36
CA VAL A 47 3.89 -6.57 30.01
C VAL A 47 3.16 -5.73 28.99
N GLY A 48 2.80 -6.33 27.86
CA GLY A 48 1.99 -5.72 26.80
C GLY A 48 0.55 -6.23 26.85
N GLY A 49 -0.41 -5.31 26.86
CA GLY A 49 -1.83 -5.60 26.93
C GLY A 49 -2.56 -5.52 25.60
N GLY A 50 -3.64 -6.28 25.45
CA GLY A 50 -4.53 -6.22 24.30
C GLY A 50 -5.30 -4.89 24.18
N ASP A 51 -5.21 -4.01 25.18
CA ASP A 51 -5.74 -2.64 25.13
C ASP A 51 -4.71 -1.59 24.67
N GLY A 52 -3.49 -2.02 24.34
CA GLY A 52 -2.36 -1.15 23.97
C GLY A 52 -1.52 -0.67 25.16
N SER A 53 -1.84 -1.06 26.39
CA SER A 53 -1.02 -0.71 27.55
C SER A 53 0.31 -1.48 27.54
N VAL A 54 1.41 -0.78 27.83
CA VAL A 54 2.71 -1.39 28.12
C VAL A 54 3.13 -0.95 29.51
N SER A 55 3.29 -1.93 30.39
CA SER A 55 3.62 -1.70 31.80
C SER A 55 4.97 -2.32 32.16
N VAL A 56 5.80 -1.56 32.85
CA VAL A 56 7.02 -2.04 33.47
C VAL A 56 6.70 -2.38 34.95
N LEU A 57 6.88 -3.64 35.31
CA LEU A 57 6.54 -4.16 36.64
C LEU A 57 7.81 -4.47 37.42
N GLU A 58 7.79 -4.17 38.73
CA GLU A 58 8.84 -4.50 39.67
C GLU A 58 8.89 -6.00 39.92
N ARG A 59 10.08 -6.58 39.93
CA ARG A 59 10.29 -8.00 40.25
C ARG A 59 9.80 -8.33 41.66
N GLY A 60 9.04 -9.40 41.79
CA GLY A 60 8.58 -9.93 43.08
C GLY A 60 7.29 -9.28 43.58
N THR A 61 7.16 -7.96 43.55
CA THR A 61 5.94 -7.26 44.01
C THR A 61 4.92 -7.15 42.89
N MET A 62 5.36 -7.20 41.62
CA MET A 62 4.56 -6.97 40.40
C MET A 62 3.84 -5.62 40.39
N ARG A 63 4.36 -4.67 41.18
CA ARG A 63 3.88 -3.30 41.18
C ARG A 63 4.28 -2.62 39.88
N ALA A 64 3.36 -1.88 39.28
CA ALA A 64 3.69 -1.07 38.10
C ALA A 64 4.61 0.10 38.48
N LEU A 65 5.81 0.11 37.91
CA LEU A 65 6.78 1.19 38.00
C LEU A 65 6.46 2.30 37.04
N ALA A 66 6.05 1.94 35.82
CA ALA A 66 5.62 2.86 34.80
C ALA A 66 4.66 2.17 33.84
N THR A 67 3.76 2.93 33.26
CA THR A 67 2.81 2.46 32.23
C THR A 67 2.67 3.52 31.15
N THR A 68 2.69 3.09 29.89
CA THR A 68 2.35 3.91 28.73
C THR A 68 1.24 3.24 27.95
N LYS A 69 0.57 3.98 27.09
CA LYS A 69 -0.51 3.46 26.24
C LYS A 69 -0.19 3.74 24.78
N LEU A 70 -0.14 2.69 23.97
CA LEU A 70 0.02 2.74 22.53
C LEU A 70 -1.36 2.89 21.86
N GLU A 71 -1.36 3.16 20.57
CA GLU A 71 -2.57 3.45 19.78
C GLU A 71 -3.52 2.24 19.68
N SER A 72 -2.96 1.01 19.70
CA SER A 72 -3.74 -0.24 19.60
C SER A 72 -3.12 -1.36 20.40
N GLY A 73 -3.80 -2.51 20.48
CA GLY A 73 -3.39 -3.69 21.24
C GLY A 73 -1.97 -4.13 20.89
N VAL A 74 -1.18 -4.46 21.92
CA VAL A 74 0.20 -4.97 21.76
C VAL A 74 0.14 -6.40 21.28
N THR A 75 0.91 -6.76 20.25
CA THR A 75 1.04 -8.13 19.74
C THR A 75 2.32 -8.82 20.17
N SER A 76 3.39 -8.04 20.34
CA SER A 76 4.71 -8.58 20.70
C SER A 76 5.56 -7.52 21.40
N CYS A 77 6.49 -7.98 22.26
CA CYS A 77 7.52 -7.13 22.87
C CYS A 77 8.88 -7.83 22.81
N VAL A 78 9.92 -7.12 22.38
CA VAL A 78 11.29 -7.62 22.32
C VAL A 78 12.23 -6.59 22.93
N MET A 79 13.11 -7.03 23.82
CA MET A 79 14.11 -6.16 24.43
C MET A 79 15.14 -5.69 23.40
N ALA A 80 15.44 -4.41 23.40
CA ALA A 80 16.58 -3.86 22.67
C ALA A 80 17.90 -4.28 23.36
N PRO A 81 18.98 -4.50 22.60
CA PRO A 81 20.27 -4.84 23.18
C PRO A 81 20.84 -3.69 24.01
N GLY A 82 21.41 -4.03 25.16
CA GLY A 82 22.07 -3.08 26.06
C GLY A 82 21.15 -2.43 27.09
N MET A 83 21.78 -1.97 28.18
CA MET A 83 21.16 -1.14 29.20
C MET A 83 21.68 0.29 29.06
N HIS A 84 20.86 1.28 29.40
CA HIS A 84 21.27 2.66 29.44
C HIS A 84 22.08 3.01 30.69
N GLU A 85 22.91 4.03 30.63
CA GLU A 85 23.76 4.48 31.78
C GLU A 85 22.95 4.86 33.03
N ASP A 86 21.69 5.29 32.83
CA ASP A 86 20.76 5.67 33.90
C ASP A 86 19.99 4.48 34.53
N GLY A 87 20.40 3.25 34.21
CA GLY A 87 19.71 2.03 34.62
C GLY A 87 18.42 1.73 33.85
N GLY A 88 18.15 2.49 32.82
CA GLY A 88 17.03 2.30 31.94
C GLY A 88 17.30 1.23 30.87
N PHE A 89 16.28 0.91 30.10
CA PHE A 89 16.36 -0.04 28.99
C PHE A 89 15.44 0.36 27.83
N GLY A 90 15.75 -0.19 26.65
CA GLY A 90 14.92 -0.07 25.46
C GLY A 90 14.18 -1.36 25.12
N LEU A 91 13.03 -1.25 24.50
CA LEU A 91 12.31 -2.38 23.93
C LEU A 91 11.54 -1.96 22.67
N TYR A 92 11.32 -2.91 21.78
CA TYR A 92 10.43 -2.76 20.63
C TYR A 92 9.09 -3.41 20.96
N ALA A 93 8.00 -2.73 20.60
CA ALA A 93 6.65 -3.24 20.75
C ALA A 93 5.92 -3.18 19.40
N GLY A 94 5.42 -4.33 18.95
CA GLY A 94 4.51 -4.44 17.81
C GLY A 94 3.06 -4.30 18.24
N THR A 95 2.20 -3.75 17.39
CA THR A 95 0.78 -3.54 17.66
C THR A 95 -0.12 -4.15 16.58
N GLU A 96 -1.41 -4.33 16.90
CA GLU A 96 -2.43 -4.87 15.98
C GLU A 96 -2.62 -4.03 14.72
N THR A 97 -2.33 -2.73 14.80
CA THR A 97 -2.39 -1.80 13.65
C THR A 97 -1.10 -1.75 12.86
N CYS A 98 -0.24 -2.78 12.99
CA CYS A 98 1.03 -2.92 12.28
C CYS A 98 2.03 -1.77 12.53
N ASN A 99 1.97 -1.16 13.69
CA ASN A 99 2.94 -0.17 14.14
C ASN A 99 4.02 -0.83 14.98
N ILE A 100 5.27 -0.39 14.82
CA ILE A 100 6.42 -0.78 15.65
C ILE A 100 6.86 0.46 16.40
N TYR A 101 6.81 0.36 17.73
CA TYR A 101 7.26 1.40 18.63
C TYR A 101 8.60 1.01 19.27
N TYR A 102 9.50 1.98 19.41
CA TYR A 102 10.61 1.91 20.35
C TYR A 102 10.18 2.57 21.64
N LEU A 103 10.29 1.83 22.73
CA LEU A 103 9.93 2.29 24.07
C LEU A 103 11.20 2.39 24.90
N LYS A 104 11.48 3.57 25.42
CA LYS A 104 12.61 3.83 26.30
C LYS A 104 12.10 3.99 27.74
N TYR A 105 12.43 3.05 28.60
CA TYR A 105 12.17 3.17 30.04
C TYR A 105 13.36 3.82 30.74
N SER A 106 13.08 4.73 31.65
CA SER A 106 14.04 5.28 32.63
C SER A 106 13.35 5.38 33.97
N PRO A 107 14.02 4.97 35.06
CA PRO A 107 13.46 5.07 36.45
C PRO A 107 13.02 6.50 36.79
N ALA A 108 13.71 7.52 36.23
CA ALA A 108 13.43 8.92 36.53
C ALA A 108 12.30 9.52 35.65
N ARG A 109 12.12 9.03 34.40
CA ARG A 109 11.23 9.63 33.41
C ARG A 109 10.04 8.73 33.03
N GLY A 110 10.02 7.49 33.46
CA GLY A 110 9.02 6.51 33.05
C GLY A 110 9.26 5.96 31.65
N VAL A 111 8.19 5.69 30.91
CA VAL A 111 8.28 5.15 29.54
C VAL A 111 7.99 6.24 28.52
N LEU A 112 8.94 6.47 27.61
CA LEU A 112 8.76 7.28 26.42
C LEU A 112 8.59 6.34 25.23
N SER A 113 7.61 6.61 24.37
CA SER A 113 7.33 5.83 23.15
C SER A 113 7.62 6.66 21.91
N GLU A 114 8.28 6.04 20.94
CA GLU A 114 8.54 6.60 19.63
C GLU A 114 8.06 5.63 18.57
N LEU A 115 7.27 6.09 17.60
CA LEU A 115 6.85 5.29 16.46
C LEU A 115 8.04 5.19 15.50
N ILE A 116 8.56 3.97 15.33
CA ILE A 116 9.72 3.72 14.46
C ILE A 116 9.28 3.36 13.06
N GLN A 117 8.28 2.51 12.93
CA GLN A 117 7.81 2.03 11.65
C GLN A 117 6.32 1.72 11.69
N THR A 118 5.67 1.90 10.55
CA THR A 118 4.28 1.57 10.35
C THR A 118 4.10 0.93 8.98
N CYS A 119 3.04 0.16 8.80
CA CYS A 119 2.55 -0.26 7.48
C CYS A 119 1.02 -0.34 7.50
N HIS A 120 0.40 -0.62 6.35
CA HIS A 120 -1.03 -0.86 6.33
C HIS A 120 -1.36 -2.16 7.07
N SER A 121 -2.48 -2.16 7.79
CA SER A 121 -2.96 -3.35 8.52
C SER A 121 -3.71 -4.34 7.62
N GLU A 122 -4.10 -3.88 6.44
CA GLU A 122 -4.87 -4.64 5.46
C GLU A 122 -4.33 -4.37 4.05
N ARG A 123 -4.97 -4.95 3.05
CA ARG A 123 -4.63 -4.84 1.64
C ARG A 123 -4.38 -3.39 1.20
N ILE A 124 -3.27 -3.19 0.50
CA ILE A 124 -3.01 -1.97 -0.25
C ILE A 124 -3.52 -2.17 -1.67
N ASN A 125 -4.34 -1.25 -2.16
CA ASN A 125 -4.99 -1.37 -3.46
C ASN A 125 -4.19 -0.72 -4.58
N ASP A 126 -3.50 0.40 -4.30
CA ASP A 126 -2.78 1.16 -5.33
C ASP A 126 -1.56 1.88 -4.76
N VAL A 127 -0.61 2.21 -5.64
CA VAL A 127 0.58 3.02 -5.37
C VAL A 127 0.84 4.00 -6.52
N ALA A 128 1.17 5.23 -6.19
CA ALA A 128 1.46 6.28 -7.16
C ALA A 128 2.65 7.15 -6.74
N PHE A 129 3.38 7.63 -7.75
CA PHE A 129 4.43 8.64 -7.61
C PHE A 129 3.99 9.98 -8.20
N PRO A 130 4.48 11.12 -7.67
CA PRO A 130 4.42 12.39 -8.39
C PRO A 130 5.25 12.32 -9.66
N VAL A 131 4.84 13.07 -10.68
CA VAL A 131 5.57 13.13 -11.94
C VAL A 131 6.97 13.70 -11.72
N GLY A 132 8.00 12.96 -12.16
CA GLY A 132 9.39 13.37 -12.09
C GLY A 132 10.00 13.48 -10.68
N TYR A 133 9.32 12.99 -9.63
CA TYR A 133 9.81 13.05 -8.27
C TYR A 133 9.75 11.69 -7.58
N SER A 134 10.92 11.14 -7.24
CA SER A 134 11.09 9.76 -6.78
C SER A 134 11.16 9.59 -5.26
N GLU A 135 11.33 10.67 -4.49
CA GLU A 135 11.52 10.54 -3.05
C GLU A 135 10.24 10.29 -2.26
N VAL A 136 9.09 10.58 -2.86
CA VAL A 136 7.79 10.46 -2.20
C VAL A 136 6.85 9.63 -3.04
N PHE A 137 6.06 8.78 -2.40
CA PHE A 137 4.98 8.03 -3.04
C PHE A 137 3.75 7.96 -2.13
N ALA A 138 2.60 7.73 -2.74
CA ALA A 138 1.35 7.52 -2.02
C ALA A 138 0.87 6.08 -2.18
N THR A 139 0.26 5.55 -1.13
CA THR A 139 -0.44 4.26 -1.14
C THR A 139 -1.86 4.44 -0.62
N CYS A 140 -2.77 3.59 -1.04
CA CYS A 140 -4.13 3.62 -0.55
C CYS A 140 -4.66 2.22 -0.21
N GLY A 141 -5.52 2.17 0.79
CA GLY A 141 -6.13 0.94 1.26
C GLY A 141 -7.44 1.19 1.98
N ARG A 142 -7.77 0.31 2.91
CA ARG A 142 -8.98 0.46 3.70
C ARG A 142 -8.87 1.66 4.64
N GLU A 143 -9.81 2.59 4.50
CA GLU A 143 -9.98 3.77 5.36
C GLU A 143 -8.82 4.78 5.34
N ASP A 144 -7.74 4.54 4.61
CA ASP A 144 -6.61 5.47 4.60
C ASP A 144 -5.90 5.61 3.25
N VAL A 145 -5.27 6.76 3.11
CA VAL A 145 -4.27 7.08 2.10
C VAL A 145 -3.04 7.56 2.85
N ARG A 146 -1.87 7.04 2.49
CA ARG A 146 -0.63 7.37 3.17
C ARG A 146 0.39 7.88 2.18
N ILE A 147 1.19 8.84 2.61
CA ILE A 147 2.31 9.40 1.86
C ILE A 147 3.60 9.00 2.59
N TRP A 148 4.57 8.51 1.84
CA TRP A 148 5.79 7.90 2.32
C TRP A 148 7.01 8.59 1.74
N HIS A 149 8.09 8.66 2.51
CA HIS A 149 9.43 8.99 2.03
C HIS A 149 10.18 7.69 1.72
N ILE A 150 10.62 7.52 0.47
CA ILE A 150 11.17 6.23 -0.01
C ILE A 150 12.50 5.86 0.64
N ASN A 151 13.42 6.83 0.77
CA ASN A 151 14.77 6.55 1.29
C ASN A 151 14.78 6.33 2.81
N GLU A 152 13.90 7.02 3.54
CA GLU A 152 13.74 6.87 4.97
C GLU A 152 12.79 5.71 5.35
N ALA A 153 12.07 5.15 4.37
CA ALA A 153 11.00 4.17 4.57
C ALA A 153 10.00 4.60 5.66
N ARG A 154 9.71 5.91 5.71
CA ARG A 154 8.92 6.56 6.76
C ARG A 154 7.61 7.12 6.23
N GLU A 155 6.53 6.96 6.99
CA GLU A 155 5.26 7.62 6.74
C GLU A 155 5.39 9.12 7.02
N LEU A 156 5.06 9.95 6.03
CA LEU A 156 5.03 11.41 6.15
C LEU A 156 3.65 11.92 6.54
N LEU A 157 2.61 11.30 5.99
CA LEU A 157 1.23 11.73 6.19
C LEU A 157 0.29 10.56 6.09
N ARG A 158 -0.75 10.56 6.94
CA ARG A 158 -1.87 9.62 6.89
C ARG A 158 -3.19 10.39 6.84
N ILE A 159 -3.97 10.12 5.80
CA ILE A 159 -5.29 10.68 5.58
C ILE A 159 -6.31 9.57 5.86
N LYS A 160 -7.12 9.72 6.91
CA LYS A 160 -8.16 8.74 7.27
C LYS A 160 -9.53 9.18 6.77
N VAL A 161 -10.22 8.28 6.08
CA VAL A 161 -11.62 8.44 5.67
C VAL A 161 -12.39 7.21 6.17
N PRO A 162 -13.09 7.31 7.31
CA PRO A 162 -13.69 6.16 7.97
C PRO A 162 -14.78 5.47 7.13
N ASN A 163 -14.91 4.15 7.30
CA ASN A 163 -15.97 3.29 6.74
C ASN A 163 -16.02 3.22 5.21
N VAL A 164 -14.96 3.61 4.52
CA VAL A 164 -14.83 3.50 3.06
C VAL A 164 -13.44 2.97 2.68
N GLU A 165 -13.36 2.35 1.53
CA GLU A 165 -12.12 1.81 0.98
C GLU A 165 -11.64 2.64 -0.19
N CYS A 166 -10.38 3.07 -0.16
CA CYS A 166 -9.71 3.72 -1.28
C CYS A 166 -9.20 2.66 -2.25
N LEU A 167 -9.65 2.72 -3.50
CA LEU A 167 -9.34 1.73 -4.53
C LEU A 167 -8.22 2.18 -5.46
N SER A 168 -8.06 3.49 -5.65
CA SER A 168 -7.03 4.04 -6.54
C SER A 168 -6.53 5.39 -6.03
N VAL A 169 -5.25 5.68 -6.27
CA VAL A 169 -4.58 6.92 -5.90
C VAL A 169 -3.73 7.43 -7.06
N ALA A 170 -3.73 8.72 -7.29
CA ALA A 170 -2.83 9.39 -8.24
C ALA A 170 -2.42 10.78 -7.72
N PHE A 171 -1.22 11.20 -8.05
CA PHE A 171 -0.84 12.61 -7.92
C PHE A 171 -1.28 13.37 -9.16
N MET A 172 -1.76 14.60 -8.99
CA MET A 172 -1.85 15.50 -10.12
C MET A 172 -0.43 15.92 -10.54
N PRO A 173 -0.16 16.07 -11.84
CA PRO A 173 1.20 16.28 -12.34
C PRO A 173 1.93 17.51 -11.78
N ASP A 174 1.19 18.54 -11.35
CA ASP A 174 1.74 19.72 -10.66
C ASP A 174 2.15 19.46 -9.19
N GLY A 175 1.90 18.25 -8.67
CA GLY A 175 2.13 17.91 -7.27
C GLY A 175 1.19 18.63 -6.29
N GLY A 176 0.23 19.41 -6.78
CA GLY A 176 -0.67 20.22 -5.95
C GLY A 176 -1.73 19.42 -5.20
N SER A 177 -2.07 18.24 -5.68
CA SER A 177 -3.06 17.38 -5.02
C SER A 177 -2.81 15.89 -5.25
N VAL A 178 -3.28 15.10 -4.28
CA VAL A 178 -3.45 13.64 -4.38
C VAL A 178 -4.92 13.37 -4.60
N VAL A 179 -5.24 12.75 -5.73
CA VAL A 179 -6.60 12.40 -6.12
C VAL A 179 -6.83 10.93 -5.85
N THR A 180 -7.98 10.60 -5.29
CA THR A 180 -8.28 9.26 -4.79
C THR A 180 -9.67 8.81 -5.21
N GLY A 181 -9.78 7.56 -5.63
CA GLY A 181 -11.02 6.90 -6.02
C GLY A 181 -11.49 5.93 -4.93
N TRP A 182 -12.77 6.03 -4.54
CA TRP A 182 -13.31 5.29 -3.40
C TRP A 182 -14.45 4.35 -3.77
N ASN A 183 -14.67 3.34 -2.94
CA ASN A 183 -15.73 2.36 -3.11
C ASN A 183 -17.14 2.93 -2.93
N ASP A 184 -17.26 4.11 -2.27
CA ASP A 184 -18.51 4.87 -2.13
C ASP A 184 -18.88 5.68 -3.39
N GLY A 185 -18.11 5.52 -4.47
CA GLY A 185 -18.34 6.17 -5.75
C GLY A 185 -17.88 7.60 -5.85
N LYS A 186 -17.12 8.08 -4.89
CA LYS A 186 -16.62 9.47 -4.87
C LYS A 186 -15.15 9.53 -5.28
N ILE A 187 -14.79 10.65 -5.90
CA ILE A 187 -13.40 11.05 -6.08
C ILE A 187 -13.12 12.16 -5.06
N ARG A 188 -12.03 12.03 -4.31
CA ARG A 188 -11.60 13.04 -3.33
C ARG A 188 -10.19 13.50 -3.66
N ALA A 189 -9.95 14.79 -3.54
CA ALA A 189 -8.63 15.38 -3.71
C ALA A 189 -8.15 15.97 -2.38
N PHE A 190 -6.89 15.68 -2.05
CA PHE A 190 -6.27 16.11 -0.80
C PHE A 190 -4.97 16.87 -1.08
N ALA A 191 -4.67 17.85 -0.24
CA ALA A 191 -3.36 18.50 -0.25
C ALA A 191 -2.28 17.55 0.30
N PRO A 192 -1.21 17.23 -0.45
CA PRO A 192 -0.23 16.22 -0.05
C PRO A 192 0.59 16.62 1.17
N GLN A 193 0.72 17.91 1.47
CA GLN A 193 1.51 18.41 2.61
C GLN A 193 0.73 18.36 3.93
N SER A 194 -0.61 18.47 3.90
CA SER A 194 -1.43 18.64 5.10
C SER A 194 -2.54 17.61 5.25
N GLY A 195 -2.84 16.83 4.20
CA GLY A 195 -3.98 15.92 4.16
C GLY A 195 -5.35 16.61 4.12
N ARG A 196 -5.38 17.93 3.96
CA ARG A 196 -6.62 18.69 3.90
C ARG A 196 -7.40 18.33 2.64
N LEU A 197 -8.68 18.03 2.78
CA LEU A 197 -9.58 17.83 1.65
C LEU A 197 -9.72 19.14 0.86
N LEU A 198 -9.43 19.08 -0.43
CA LEU A 198 -9.53 20.21 -1.35
C LEU A 198 -10.91 20.25 -2.00
N TYR A 199 -11.34 19.14 -2.59
CA TYR A 199 -12.66 18.99 -3.18
C TYR A 199 -13.12 17.53 -3.21
N THR A 200 -14.41 17.34 -3.48
CA THR A 200 -15.02 16.02 -3.66
C THR A 200 -15.92 16.04 -4.89
N ILE A 201 -15.75 15.08 -5.78
CA ILE A 201 -16.69 14.77 -6.86
C ILE A 201 -17.62 13.68 -6.33
N ASN A 202 -18.86 14.05 -6.07
CA ASN A 202 -19.90 13.13 -5.64
C ASN A 202 -20.46 12.37 -6.84
N ASP A 203 -20.94 11.15 -6.59
CA ASP A 203 -21.57 10.30 -7.60
C ASP A 203 -20.70 10.10 -8.86
N ALA A 204 -19.36 10.08 -8.65
CA ALA A 204 -18.43 9.89 -9.75
C ALA A 204 -18.64 8.53 -10.44
N HIS A 205 -18.93 7.47 -9.66
CA HIS A 205 -19.28 6.13 -10.18
C HIS A 205 -20.19 5.42 -9.16
N PRO A 206 -21.38 4.94 -9.53
CA PRO A 206 -22.37 4.44 -8.58
C PRO A 206 -21.93 3.20 -7.80
N HIS A 207 -20.97 2.42 -8.33
CA HIS A 207 -20.50 1.18 -7.70
C HIS A 207 -19.03 1.24 -7.24
N GLY A 208 -18.43 2.42 -7.24
CA GLY A 208 -17.05 2.68 -6.83
C GLY A 208 -16.12 3.04 -7.99
N VAL A 209 -15.16 3.90 -7.67
CA VAL A 209 -14.10 4.36 -8.58
C VAL A 209 -12.93 3.38 -8.47
N THR A 210 -12.68 2.59 -9.49
CA THR A 210 -11.69 1.50 -9.46
C THR A 210 -10.29 1.94 -9.88
N CYS A 211 -10.21 2.93 -10.76
CA CYS A 211 -8.96 3.49 -11.24
C CYS A 211 -9.16 4.95 -11.64
N LEU A 212 -8.10 5.74 -11.56
CA LEU A 212 -8.11 7.13 -11.98
C LEU A 212 -6.71 7.60 -12.36
N VAL A 213 -6.65 8.63 -13.20
CA VAL A 213 -5.41 9.28 -13.62
C VAL A 213 -5.68 10.76 -13.88
N GLY A 214 -4.72 11.63 -13.55
CA GLY A 214 -4.75 13.06 -13.86
C GLY A 214 -4.13 13.35 -15.22
N SER A 215 -4.68 14.32 -15.96
CA SER A 215 -4.08 14.81 -17.20
C SER A 215 -2.84 15.66 -16.94
N GLY A 216 -1.90 15.69 -17.89
CA GLY A 216 -0.65 16.43 -17.81
C GLY A 216 -0.84 17.94 -17.61
N ASP A 217 -1.93 18.49 -18.15
CA ASP A 217 -2.33 19.89 -17.96
C ASP A 217 -2.99 20.19 -16.60
N CYS A 218 -3.14 19.18 -15.73
CA CYS A 218 -3.85 19.26 -14.43
C CYS A 218 -5.31 19.72 -14.53
N GLY A 219 -5.86 19.84 -15.73
CA GLY A 219 -7.23 20.33 -15.96
C GLY A 219 -8.28 19.23 -15.95
N ARG A 220 -7.85 17.96 -16.05
CA ARG A 220 -8.78 16.83 -16.18
C ARG A 220 -8.37 15.64 -15.30
N ILE A 221 -9.38 14.85 -14.95
CA ILE A 221 -9.24 13.52 -14.35
C ILE A 221 -10.00 12.54 -15.24
N VAL A 222 -9.37 11.41 -15.58
CA VAL A 222 -10.04 10.29 -16.23
C VAL A 222 -10.21 9.19 -15.19
N SER A 223 -11.42 8.68 -15.02
CA SER A 223 -11.76 7.67 -14.00
C SER A 223 -12.53 6.50 -14.59
N GLY A 224 -12.27 5.31 -14.08
CA GLY A 224 -13.00 4.09 -14.37
C GLY A 224 -13.80 3.60 -13.17
N GLY A 225 -14.94 2.99 -13.45
CA GLY A 225 -15.83 2.46 -12.43
C GLY A 225 -16.12 0.98 -12.56
N LYS A 226 -16.65 0.40 -11.48
CA LYS A 226 -17.09 -1.01 -11.45
C LYS A 226 -18.22 -1.32 -12.44
N GLU A 227 -18.98 -0.30 -12.83
CA GLU A 227 -20.08 -0.41 -13.82
C GLU A 227 -19.59 -0.41 -15.26
N GLY A 228 -18.27 -0.30 -15.52
CA GLY A 228 -17.70 -0.30 -16.86
C GLY A 228 -17.70 1.06 -17.57
N ASN A 229 -17.99 2.15 -16.87
CA ASN A 229 -17.90 3.47 -17.44
C ASN A 229 -16.50 4.05 -17.28
N VAL A 230 -16.02 4.74 -18.33
CA VAL A 230 -14.88 5.64 -18.27
C VAL A 230 -15.43 7.06 -18.32
N ARG A 231 -15.11 7.87 -17.32
CA ARG A 231 -15.60 9.26 -17.20
C ARG A 231 -14.45 10.25 -17.19
N VAL A 232 -14.70 11.39 -17.85
CA VAL A 232 -13.74 12.50 -17.91
C VAL A 232 -14.32 13.67 -17.13
N TRP A 233 -13.53 14.18 -16.20
CA TRP A 233 -13.89 15.28 -15.32
C TRP A 233 -13.00 16.48 -15.61
N ARG A 234 -13.58 17.66 -15.78
CA ARG A 234 -12.84 18.91 -15.75
C ARG A 234 -12.69 19.34 -14.30
N VAL A 235 -11.46 19.64 -13.91
CA VAL A 235 -11.13 20.07 -12.55
C VAL A 235 -10.64 21.50 -12.61
N GLY A 236 -11.33 22.38 -11.91
CA GLY A 236 -10.95 23.77 -11.75
C GLY A 236 -10.96 24.21 -10.30
N PRO A 237 -10.45 25.40 -9.99
CA PRO A 237 -10.36 25.91 -8.60
C PRO A 237 -11.72 25.97 -7.90
N GLU A 238 -12.78 26.31 -8.64
CA GLU A 238 -14.11 26.57 -8.07
C GLU A 238 -15.14 25.45 -8.36
N SER A 239 -14.88 24.62 -9.39
CA SER A 239 -15.85 23.61 -9.79
C SER A 239 -15.21 22.39 -10.43
N GLN A 240 -15.90 21.26 -10.26
CA GLN A 240 -15.57 19.98 -10.88
C GLN A 240 -16.81 19.51 -11.66
N THR A 241 -16.65 19.34 -12.97
CA THR A 241 -17.77 19.01 -13.86
C THR A 241 -17.44 17.79 -14.72
N MET A 242 -18.42 16.92 -14.93
CA MET A 242 -18.29 15.81 -15.86
C MET A 242 -18.32 16.35 -17.29
N VAL A 243 -17.28 16.04 -18.07
CA VAL A 243 -17.16 16.42 -19.46
C VAL A 243 -17.75 15.33 -20.36
N ALA A 244 -17.44 14.07 -20.06
CA ALA A 244 -17.89 12.92 -20.85
C ALA A 244 -18.08 11.66 -19.98
N SER A 245 -18.96 10.78 -20.45
CA SER A 245 -19.16 9.45 -19.89
C SER A 245 -19.19 8.45 -21.05
N MET A 246 -18.15 7.65 -21.17
CA MET A 246 -17.96 6.66 -22.23
C MET A 246 -18.33 5.27 -21.67
N LYS A 247 -19.37 4.66 -22.25
CA LYS A 247 -19.98 3.44 -21.72
C LYS A 247 -19.97 2.34 -22.78
N GLU A 248 -18.86 1.63 -22.89
CA GLU A 248 -18.78 0.47 -23.79
C GLU A 248 -18.31 -0.81 -23.09
N HIS A 249 -17.53 -0.69 -22.00
CA HIS A 249 -17.18 -1.86 -21.20
C HIS A 249 -18.40 -2.47 -20.53
N LYS A 250 -18.42 -3.81 -20.51
CA LYS A 250 -19.47 -4.63 -19.88
C LYS A 250 -19.10 -5.14 -18.50
N GLY A 251 -17.87 -4.86 -18.05
CA GLY A 251 -17.33 -5.24 -16.77
C GLY A 251 -16.53 -4.12 -16.12
N PRO A 252 -16.07 -4.31 -14.88
CA PRO A 252 -15.27 -3.32 -14.16
C PRO A 252 -14.04 -2.87 -14.95
N VAL A 253 -13.78 -1.56 -14.95
CA VAL A 253 -12.53 -0.98 -15.46
C VAL A 253 -11.47 -1.12 -14.38
N ASN A 254 -10.38 -1.83 -14.63
CA ASN A 254 -9.37 -2.14 -13.62
C ASN A 254 -8.15 -1.19 -13.68
N SER A 255 -7.84 -0.68 -14.86
CA SER A 255 -6.68 0.20 -15.07
C SER A 255 -6.96 1.19 -16.18
N ILE A 256 -6.40 2.39 -16.06
CA ILE A 256 -6.40 3.42 -17.09
C ILE A 256 -4.98 3.96 -17.21
N ALA A 257 -4.52 4.16 -18.45
CA ALA A 257 -3.29 4.87 -18.75
C ALA A 257 -3.56 5.97 -19.79
N LEU A 258 -2.94 7.14 -19.62
CA LEU A 258 -3.03 8.26 -20.55
C LEU A 258 -1.79 8.29 -21.45
N ARG A 259 -1.96 8.79 -22.67
CA ARG A 259 -0.84 9.28 -23.47
C ARG A 259 -0.27 10.57 -22.88
N ALA A 260 1.03 10.82 -23.11
CA ALA A 260 1.72 11.99 -22.57
C ALA A 260 1.12 13.32 -23.07
N ASN A 261 0.51 13.32 -24.25
CA ASN A 261 -0.15 14.49 -24.84
C ASN A 261 -1.63 14.66 -24.44
N ASP A 262 -2.14 13.81 -23.53
CA ASP A 262 -3.54 13.81 -23.06
C ASP A 262 -4.61 13.65 -24.16
N SER A 263 -4.23 13.24 -25.37
CA SER A 263 -5.18 13.10 -26.50
C SER A 263 -5.97 11.80 -26.46
N GLU A 264 -5.36 10.75 -25.87
CA GLU A 264 -5.95 9.41 -25.79
C GLU A 264 -5.69 8.77 -24.43
N CYS A 265 -6.53 7.81 -24.07
CA CYS A 265 -6.29 6.89 -22.96
C CYS A 265 -6.65 5.46 -23.33
N VAL A 266 -6.01 4.50 -22.69
CA VAL A 266 -6.40 3.10 -22.73
C VAL A 266 -7.02 2.70 -21.40
N SER A 267 -8.14 1.98 -21.44
CA SER A 267 -8.79 1.40 -20.27
C SER A 267 -8.86 -0.11 -20.36
N ALA A 268 -8.38 -0.81 -19.35
CA ALA A 268 -8.38 -2.28 -19.26
C ALA A 268 -9.53 -2.75 -18.38
N SER A 269 -10.31 -3.74 -18.85
CA SER A 269 -11.51 -4.22 -18.16
C SER A 269 -11.55 -5.73 -17.98
N SER A 270 -12.32 -6.14 -16.97
CA SER A 270 -12.67 -7.54 -16.75
C SER A 270 -13.66 -8.11 -17.76
N ASP A 271 -14.08 -7.35 -18.77
CA ASP A 271 -14.94 -7.84 -19.86
C ASP A 271 -14.16 -8.51 -21.01
N GLY A 272 -12.83 -8.59 -20.90
CA GLY A 272 -11.97 -9.17 -21.94
C GLY A 272 -11.54 -8.16 -23.00
N SER A 273 -11.76 -6.87 -22.76
CA SER A 273 -11.33 -5.81 -23.66
C SER A 273 -10.45 -4.76 -22.97
N ALA A 274 -9.52 -4.20 -23.72
CA ALA A 274 -8.90 -2.93 -23.39
C ALA A 274 -9.25 -1.95 -24.52
N ILE A 275 -9.86 -0.82 -24.18
CA ILE A 275 -10.40 0.13 -25.16
C ILE A 275 -9.53 1.37 -25.16
N ILE A 276 -9.15 1.81 -26.38
CA ILE A 276 -8.45 3.07 -26.61
C ILE A 276 -9.51 4.14 -26.94
N TRP A 277 -9.45 5.25 -26.21
CA TRP A 277 -10.40 6.35 -26.29
C TRP A 277 -9.73 7.62 -26.77
N ASP A 278 -10.30 8.28 -27.78
CA ASP A 278 -9.99 9.65 -28.15
C ASP A 278 -10.62 10.61 -27.14
N LEU A 279 -9.80 11.32 -26.38
CA LEU A 279 -10.23 12.26 -25.33
C LEU A 279 -10.54 13.67 -25.86
N THR A 280 -10.43 13.89 -27.16
CA THR A 280 -10.85 15.13 -27.82
C THR A 280 -12.28 15.02 -28.31
N ARG A 281 -12.65 13.84 -28.83
CA ARG A 281 -13.99 13.51 -29.34
C ARG A 281 -14.84 12.70 -28.36
N PHE A 282 -14.22 12.12 -27.34
CA PHE A 282 -14.85 11.23 -26.35
C PHE A 282 -15.50 9.99 -26.97
N VAL A 283 -14.80 9.38 -27.90
CA VAL A 283 -15.23 8.17 -28.61
C VAL A 283 -14.13 7.11 -28.59
N ARG A 284 -14.52 5.86 -28.82
CA ARG A 284 -13.57 4.78 -29.02
C ARG A 284 -12.79 4.97 -30.31
N SER A 285 -11.45 4.96 -30.21
CA SER A 285 -10.53 4.93 -31.36
C SER A 285 -10.08 3.53 -31.73
N GLY A 286 -9.94 2.63 -30.71
CA GLY A 286 -9.50 1.25 -30.90
C GLY A 286 -9.97 0.32 -29.78
N ALA A 287 -9.82 -0.98 -29.99
CA ALA A 287 -10.08 -1.99 -28.99
C ALA A 287 -9.12 -3.18 -29.11
N LEU A 288 -8.53 -3.58 -28.02
CA LEU A 288 -7.65 -4.74 -27.85
C LEU A 288 -8.48 -5.84 -27.18
N THR A 289 -8.51 -7.03 -27.74
CA THR A 289 -9.33 -8.12 -27.20
C THR A 289 -8.53 -9.39 -27.02
N ALA A 290 -8.68 -10.02 -25.86
CA ALA A 290 -8.13 -11.33 -25.58
C ALA A 290 -9.07 -12.11 -24.66
N ASN A 291 -8.88 -13.41 -24.59
CA ASN A 291 -9.64 -14.25 -23.68
C ASN A 291 -9.05 -14.19 -22.26
N THR A 292 -9.14 -13.02 -21.65
CA THR A 292 -8.60 -12.73 -20.33
C THR A 292 -9.42 -11.63 -19.65
N PHE A 293 -9.41 -11.56 -18.33
CA PHE A 293 -9.82 -10.35 -17.61
C PHE A 293 -8.61 -9.45 -17.49
N PHE A 294 -8.57 -8.35 -18.25
CA PHE A 294 -7.46 -7.41 -18.14
C PHE A 294 -7.45 -6.72 -16.78
N LYS A 295 -6.29 -6.75 -16.12
CA LYS A 295 -6.06 -6.17 -14.80
C LYS A 295 -5.23 -4.90 -14.85
N ALA A 296 -4.30 -4.84 -15.79
CA ALA A 296 -3.35 -3.74 -15.92
C ALA A 296 -3.09 -3.40 -17.38
N CYS A 297 -2.83 -2.13 -17.62
CA CYS A 297 -2.37 -1.61 -18.91
C CYS A 297 -1.40 -0.45 -18.71
N ALA A 298 -0.45 -0.29 -19.63
CA ALA A 298 0.46 0.85 -19.69
C ALA A 298 0.80 1.16 -21.15
N TYR A 299 0.99 2.43 -21.48
CA TYR A 299 1.64 2.85 -22.70
C TYR A 299 3.15 2.73 -22.57
N HIS A 300 3.82 2.32 -23.64
CA HIS A 300 5.25 2.52 -23.77
C HIS A 300 5.56 4.02 -23.88
N PRO A 301 6.71 4.52 -23.38
CA PRO A 301 7.03 5.95 -23.43
C PRO A 301 7.04 6.57 -24.85
N ASP A 302 7.31 5.79 -25.91
CA ASP A 302 7.19 6.24 -27.30
C ASP A 302 5.76 6.24 -27.83
N GLU A 303 4.81 5.71 -27.04
CA GLU A 303 3.37 5.64 -27.34
C GLU A 303 2.97 4.76 -28.53
N SER A 304 3.91 4.06 -29.14
CA SER A 304 3.64 3.16 -30.28
C SER A 304 2.95 1.87 -29.84
N GLN A 305 3.14 1.47 -28.60
CA GLN A 305 2.65 0.22 -28.06
C GLN A 305 1.92 0.39 -26.72
N VAL A 306 1.00 -0.55 -26.49
CA VAL A 306 0.32 -0.74 -25.20
C VAL A 306 0.70 -2.12 -24.68
N VAL A 307 1.05 -2.21 -23.40
CA VAL A 307 1.28 -3.50 -22.73
C VAL A 307 0.14 -3.78 -21.76
N THR A 308 -0.33 -5.02 -21.75
CA THR A 308 -1.43 -5.46 -20.88
C THR A 308 -1.07 -6.72 -20.12
N GLY A 309 -1.67 -6.88 -18.93
CA GLY A 309 -1.60 -8.09 -18.12
C GLY A 309 -2.97 -8.47 -17.57
N GLY A 310 -3.20 -9.75 -17.33
CA GLY A 310 -4.50 -10.22 -16.87
C GLY A 310 -4.51 -11.61 -16.27
N THR A 311 -5.72 -12.19 -16.22
CA THR A 311 -5.98 -13.51 -15.60
C THR A 311 -5.46 -14.69 -16.41
N ASP A 312 -5.14 -14.49 -17.67
CA ASP A 312 -4.46 -15.49 -18.52
C ASP A 312 -2.98 -15.66 -18.19
N ARG A 313 -2.46 -14.89 -17.23
CA ARG A 313 -1.08 -14.93 -16.76
C ARG A 313 -0.06 -14.45 -17.80
N LYS A 314 -0.52 -13.80 -18.86
CA LYS A 314 0.30 -13.33 -19.97
C LYS A 314 0.55 -11.83 -19.88
N VAL A 315 1.71 -11.43 -20.39
CA VAL A 315 2.04 -10.05 -20.75
C VAL A 315 1.96 -9.95 -22.26
N THR A 316 1.11 -9.05 -22.75
CA THR A 316 0.88 -8.90 -24.19
C THR A 316 1.19 -7.47 -24.62
N TRP A 317 2.00 -7.34 -25.67
CA TRP A 317 2.31 -6.09 -26.36
C TRP A 317 1.38 -5.94 -27.54
N TRP A 318 0.79 -4.78 -27.66
CA TRP A 318 -0.16 -4.43 -28.70
C TRP A 318 0.31 -3.21 -29.46
N ASP A 319 0.16 -3.20 -30.75
CA ASP A 319 0.28 -1.99 -31.55
C ASP A 319 -0.85 -1.03 -31.15
N SER A 320 -0.49 0.22 -30.80
CA SER A 320 -1.48 1.20 -30.33
C SER A 320 -2.36 1.75 -31.46
N PHE A 321 -1.95 1.57 -32.73
CA PHE A 321 -2.64 2.11 -33.87
C PHE A 321 -3.65 1.12 -34.48
N ASP A 322 -3.23 -0.13 -34.73
CA ASP A 322 -4.08 -1.13 -35.37
C ASP A 322 -4.67 -2.16 -34.40
N GLY A 323 -4.20 -2.16 -33.14
CA GLY A 323 -4.68 -3.04 -32.09
C GLY A 323 -4.24 -4.51 -32.22
N GLN A 324 -3.25 -4.80 -33.08
CA GLN A 324 -2.74 -6.16 -33.25
C GLN A 324 -1.77 -6.53 -32.13
N ALA A 325 -1.84 -7.78 -31.68
CA ALA A 325 -0.87 -8.31 -30.74
C ALA A 325 0.49 -8.51 -31.43
N ILE A 326 1.50 -7.78 -30.96
CA ILE A 326 2.87 -7.87 -31.46
C ILE A 326 3.60 -9.05 -30.82
N ARG A 327 3.44 -9.20 -29.49
CA ARG A 327 4.13 -10.22 -28.69
C ARG A 327 3.25 -10.67 -27.54
N VAL A 328 3.37 -11.92 -27.18
CA VAL A 328 2.72 -12.52 -26.02
C VAL A 328 3.74 -13.35 -25.26
N LEU A 329 3.90 -13.10 -23.97
CA LEU A 329 4.81 -13.82 -23.07
C LEU A 329 4.03 -14.41 -21.88
N ASP A 330 4.48 -15.55 -21.40
CA ASP A 330 4.02 -16.13 -20.14
C ASP A 330 4.66 -15.36 -18.98
N GLY A 331 3.92 -14.49 -18.35
CA GLY A 331 4.39 -13.62 -17.26
C GLY A 331 4.37 -14.29 -15.88
N SER A 332 3.52 -15.31 -15.70
CA SER A 332 3.47 -16.11 -14.47
C SER A 332 3.12 -17.56 -14.75
N GLU A 333 3.74 -18.47 -14.00
CA GLU A 333 3.46 -19.92 -14.12
C GLU A 333 2.16 -20.33 -13.41
N SER A 334 1.80 -19.64 -12.32
CA SER A 334 0.79 -20.15 -11.39
C SER A 334 -0.40 -19.23 -11.16
N ALA A 335 -0.28 -17.91 -11.37
CA ALA A 335 -1.32 -16.96 -10.98
C ALA A 335 -1.42 -15.77 -11.93
N GLU A 336 -2.50 -15.03 -11.80
CA GLU A 336 -2.82 -13.83 -12.59
C GLU A 336 -1.81 -12.69 -12.39
N ILE A 337 -1.65 -11.85 -13.41
CA ILE A 337 -0.90 -10.60 -13.33
C ILE A 337 -1.88 -9.50 -12.92
N ASN A 338 -1.66 -8.92 -11.73
CA ASN A 338 -2.52 -7.87 -11.20
C ASN A 338 -2.08 -6.47 -11.60
N SER A 339 -0.78 -6.29 -11.80
CA SER A 339 -0.20 -4.98 -12.12
C SER A 339 1.02 -5.12 -13.00
N LEU A 340 1.23 -4.13 -13.83
CA LEU A 340 2.45 -3.93 -14.61
C LEU A 340 2.78 -2.43 -14.68
N ASP A 341 4.03 -2.14 -14.91
CA ASP A 341 4.53 -0.79 -15.18
C ASP A 341 5.72 -0.86 -16.13
N ILE A 342 5.97 0.23 -16.85
CA ILE A 342 7.09 0.34 -17.80
C ILE A 342 8.03 1.41 -17.27
N SER A 343 9.33 1.17 -17.35
CA SER A 343 10.34 2.17 -16.95
C SER A 343 10.28 3.41 -17.83
N THR A 344 10.70 4.55 -17.31
CA THR A 344 10.64 5.83 -18.01
C THR A 344 11.49 5.90 -19.29
N ASP A 345 12.56 5.08 -19.36
CA ASP A 345 13.39 4.91 -20.54
C ASP A 345 12.78 3.93 -21.57
N GLY A 346 11.73 3.18 -21.20
CA GLY A 346 11.11 2.17 -22.05
C GLY A 346 11.83 0.83 -22.13
N GLU A 347 12.97 0.67 -21.46
CA GLU A 347 13.81 -0.54 -21.59
C GLU A 347 13.33 -1.73 -20.77
N MET A 348 12.54 -1.48 -19.70
CA MET A 348 12.13 -2.51 -18.76
C MET A 348 10.63 -2.49 -18.47
N ILE A 349 10.10 -3.67 -18.14
CA ILE A 349 8.77 -3.85 -17.59
C ILE A 349 8.90 -4.50 -16.21
N VAL A 350 8.08 -4.06 -15.26
CA VAL A 350 7.86 -4.77 -14.00
C VAL A 350 6.45 -5.32 -13.94
N THR A 351 6.30 -6.54 -13.44
CA THR A 351 5.00 -7.20 -13.23
C THR A 351 4.89 -7.70 -11.80
N GLY A 352 3.67 -7.65 -11.26
CA GLY A 352 3.33 -8.22 -9.98
C GLY A 352 2.01 -8.97 -10.05
N GLY A 353 1.91 -10.10 -9.36
CA GLY A 353 0.77 -10.98 -9.52
C GLY A 353 0.34 -11.74 -8.28
N GLY A 354 -0.63 -12.62 -8.47
CA GLY A 354 -1.13 -13.54 -7.45
C GLY A 354 -0.12 -14.60 -7.00
N ASP A 355 0.96 -14.79 -7.77
CA ASP A 355 2.10 -15.65 -7.41
C ASP A 355 3.00 -15.06 -6.31
N LYS A 356 2.73 -13.81 -5.88
CA LYS A 356 3.45 -13.08 -4.84
C LYS A 356 4.86 -12.66 -5.27
N GLU A 357 5.16 -12.74 -6.55
CA GLU A 357 6.45 -12.40 -7.12
C GLU A 357 6.38 -11.05 -7.83
N VAL A 358 7.51 -10.33 -7.78
CA VAL A 358 7.76 -9.13 -8.56
C VAL A 358 8.79 -9.51 -9.62
N LYS A 359 8.45 -9.41 -10.89
CA LYS A 359 9.33 -9.82 -12.00
C LYS A 359 9.71 -8.62 -12.84
N VAL A 360 11.00 -8.52 -13.17
CA VAL A 360 11.55 -7.48 -14.05
C VAL A 360 11.97 -8.12 -15.36
N TRP A 361 11.50 -7.55 -16.45
CA TRP A 361 11.68 -8.05 -17.82
C TRP A 361 12.33 -6.99 -18.69
N GLY A 362 13.19 -7.40 -19.63
CA GLY A 362 13.60 -6.56 -20.73
C GLY A 362 12.43 -6.33 -21.68
N TYR A 363 12.22 -5.08 -22.09
CA TYR A 363 11.09 -4.73 -22.95
C TYR A 363 11.20 -5.39 -24.32
N ASP A 364 12.36 -5.26 -24.98
CA ASP A 364 12.58 -5.77 -26.32
C ASP A 364 12.87 -7.28 -26.37
N GLU A 365 13.66 -7.80 -25.42
CA GLU A 365 14.02 -9.21 -25.38
C GLU A 365 12.88 -10.08 -24.86
N GLY A 366 12.04 -9.54 -23.98
CA GLY A 366 11.01 -10.29 -23.28
C GLY A 366 11.59 -11.33 -22.31
N GLN A 367 12.86 -11.19 -21.93
CA GLN A 367 13.51 -12.06 -20.96
C GLN A 367 13.24 -11.57 -19.55
N CYS A 368 12.92 -12.49 -18.64
CA CYS A 368 12.85 -12.19 -17.21
C CYS A 368 14.27 -12.12 -16.65
N PHE A 369 14.69 -10.96 -16.21
CA PHE A 369 16.01 -10.73 -15.64
C PHE A 369 16.06 -11.02 -14.15
N ARG A 370 14.96 -10.72 -13.44
CA ARG A 370 14.92 -10.81 -11.97
C ARG A 370 13.55 -11.18 -11.45
N VAL A 371 13.57 -11.90 -10.34
CA VAL A 371 12.38 -12.28 -9.58
C VAL A 371 12.58 -11.86 -8.13
N GLY A 372 11.81 -10.91 -7.68
CA GLY A 372 11.73 -10.46 -6.28
C GLY A 372 10.76 -11.33 -5.49
N LYS A 373 11.24 -11.96 -4.42
CA LYS A 373 10.44 -12.76 -3.48
C LYS A 373 10.46 -12.11 -2.11
N GLY A 374 9.31 -11.90 -1.52
CA GLY A 374 9.18 -11.24 -0.21
C GLY A 374 7.72 -11.10 0.24
N HIS A 375 6.81 -10.85 -0.69
CA HIS A 375 5.39 -10.74 -0.38
C HIS A 375 4.83 -12.06 0.15
N SER A 376 4.06 -11.99 1.24
CA SER A 376 3.32 -13.13 1.79
C SER A 376 1.91 -13.25 1.21
N GLY A 377 1.37 -12.17 0.66
CA GLY A 377 0.12 -12.08 -0.08
C GLY A 377 0.33 -11.80 -1.57
N ALA A 378 -0.77 -11.73 -2.32
CA ALA A 378 -0.72 -11.35 -3.73
C ALA A 378 -0.21 -9.91 -3.90
N VAL A 379 0.69 -9.69 -4.86
CA VAL A 379 1.08 -8.33 -5.25
C VAL A 379 -0.11 -7.67 -5.93
N THR A 380 -0.51 -6.53 -5.42
CA THR A 380 -1.68 -5.78 -5.92
C THR A 380 -1.28 -4.70 -6.90
N LYS A 381 -0.16 -4.03 -6.65
CA LYS A 381 0.37 -2.99 -7.53
C LYS A 381 1.89 -2.95 -7.50
N VAL A 382 2.48 -2.61 -8.64
CA VAL A 382 3.91 -2.35 -8.79
C VAL A 382 4.11 -1.06 -9.58
N LYS A 383 5.16 -0.31 -9.25
CA LYS A 383 5.55 0.91 -9.96
C LYS A 383 7.06 1.08 -9.95
N PHE A 384 7.64 1.51 -11.08
CA PHE A 384 8.97 2.09 -11.09
C PHE A 384 8.94 3.46 -10.42
N THR A 385 10.04 3.84 -9.78
CA THR A 385 10.27 5.24 -9.43
C THR A 385 10.50 6.07 -10.70
N PRO A 386 10.13 7.35 -10.73
CA PRO A 386 10.31 8.21 -11.91
C PRO A 386 11.76 8.31 -12.42
N ASP A 387 12.76 8.13 -11.55
CA ASP A 387 14.19 8.05 -11.92
C ASP A 387 14.62 6.67 -12.42
N GLY A 388 13.76 5.67 -12.35
CA GLY A 388 14.07 4.29 -12.73
C GLY A 388 14.99 3.53 -11.77
N GLU A 389 15.47 4.13 -10.68
CA GLU A 389 16.45 3.50 -9.77
C GLU A 389 15.83 2.43 -8.85
N LYS A 390 14.53 2.54 -8.56
CA LYS A 390 13.84 1.63 -7.65
C LYS A 390 12.50 1.17 -8.20
N ILE A 391 12.00 0.11 -7.59
CA ILE A 391 10.66 -0.41 -7.82
C ILE A 391 9.96 -0.45 -6.46
N VAL A 392 8.71 0.03 -6.41
CA VAL A 392 7.84 -0.13 -5.25
C VAL A 392 6.74 -1.13 -5.58
N SER A 393 6.60 -2.14 -4.74
CA SER A 393 5.51 -3.10 -4.82
C SER A 393 4.71 -3.12 -3.53
N VAL A 394 3.41 -3.30 -3.66
CA VAL A 394 2.47 -3.36 -2.54
C VAL A 394 1.62 -4.61 -2.65
N GLY A 395 1.20 -5.14 -1.50
CA GLY A 395 0.55 -6.44 -1.45
C GLY A 395 -0.77 -6.46 -0.66
N ALA A 396 -1.47 -7.59 -0.83
CA ALA A 396 -2.72 -7.88 -0.13
C ALA A 396 -2.53 -8.06 1.39
N GLU A 397 -1.31 -8.28 1.85
CA GLU A 397 -0.94 -8.37 3.26
C GLU A 397 -0.67 -7.02 3.92
N GLY A 398 -0.77 -5.91 3.17
CA GLY A 398 -0.48 -4.56 3.67
C GLY A 398 1.00 -4.17 3.66
N ALA A 399 1.87 -5.02 3.11
CA ALA A 399 3.30 -4.75 3.03
C ALA A 399 3.64 -3.87 1.83
N ILE A 400 4.67 -3.05 2.02
CA ILE A 400 5.32 -2.23 0.99
C ILE A 400 6.77 -2.71 0.88
N PHE A 401 7.19 -3.12 -0.32
CA PHE A 401 8.58 -3.45 -0.59
C PHE A 401 9.18 -2.42 -1.55
N ILE A 402 10.39 -2.00 -1.23
CA ILE A 402 11.22 -1.10 -2.03
C ILE A 402 12.42 -1.91 -2.53
N TRP A 403 12.48 -2.13 -3.84
CA TRP A 403 13.52 -2.93 -4.49
C TRP A 403 14.49 -1.99 -5.20
N GLN A 404 15.78 -2.30 -5.14
CA GLN A 404 16.76 -1.62 -5.98
C GLN A 404 16.64 -2.14 -7.41
N ASN A 405 16.44 -1.25 -8.35
CA ASN A 405 16.48 -1.56 -9.76
C ASN A 405 17.95 -1.45 -10.21
N VAL A 406 18.65 -2.57 -10.23
CA VAL A 406 20.04 -2.58 -10.68
C VAL A 406 20.02 -2.60 -12.21
N GLN A 407 20.56 -1.56 -12.81
CA GLN A 407 20.74 -1.48 -14.26
C GLN A 407 21.42 -2.75 -14.79
N ILE A 408 20.93 -3.22 -15.91
CA ILE A 408 21.48 -4.38 -16.59
C ILE A 408 22.71 -3.88 -17.37
N PRO A 409 23.86 -4.57 -17.25
CA PRO A 409 25.07 -4.16 -17.95
C PRO A 409 24.95 -4.32 -19.47
#